data_b5cfae0e18c31db961913bae100b0240
#
_entry.id   b5cfae0e18c31db961913bae100b0240
#
_cell.length_a   1.000
_cell.length_b   1.000
_cell.length_c   1.000
_cell.angle_alpha   90.00
_cell.angle_beta   90.00
_cell.angle_gamma   90.00
#
_symmetry.space_group_name_H-M   'P 1'
#
loop_
_entity.id
_entity.type
_entity.pdbx_description
1 polymer ?
#
loop_
_entity_poly.entity_id
_entity_poly.type
_entity_poly.pdbx_seq_one_letter_code
_entity_poly.pdbx_strand_id
1 'polypeptide(L)'
;MLYKNTKMSKSEIDEIYEDFVIEIATKVAKQVKGKVYYSYATLENMWYIIVKTRELGEKRFFLDTLDYDMLSGVSSKEIADNVVKFYRKIIERRFFII
;
A
#
# COMPACT_ATOMS: atom_id res chain seq x y z
N MET A 1 -9.94 7.58 -2.14
CA MET A 1 -9.39 8.06 -3.42
C MET A 1 -7.91 7.69 -3.52
N LEU A 2 -7.49 7.18 -4.66
CA LEU A 2 -6.11 6.77 -4.90
C LEU A 2 -5.30 7.91 -5.54
N TYR A 3 -4.09 8.14 -5.06
CA TYR A 3 -3.17 9.14 -5.60
C TYR A 3 -1.82 8.51 -5.92
N LYS A 4 -1.20 8.97 -7.01
CA LYS A 4 0.16 8.60 -7.35
C LYS A 4 1.13 9.62 -6.76
N ASN A 5 2.23 9.15 -6.18
CA ASN A 5 3.30 10.03 -5.72
C ASN A 5 4.10 10.54 -6.94
N THR A 6 4.17 11.87 -7.11
CA THR A 6 4.79 12.51 -8.26
C THR A 6 6.31 12.44 -8.29
N LYS A 7 6.96 12.03 -7.19
CA LYS A 7 8.41 11.93 -7.10
C LYS A 7 8.97 10.66 -7.73
N MET A 8 8.12 9.80 -8.24
CA MET A 8 8.48 8.51 -8.80
C MET A 8 9.02 8.64 -10.22
N SER A 9 10.20 8.05 -10.50
CA SER A 9 10.78 8.00 -11.84
C SER A 9 10.24 6.81 -12.61
N LYS A 10 9.54 7.07 -13.72
CA LYS A 10 8.95 6.00 -14.54
C LYS A 10 9.96 5.22 -15.34
N SER A 11 11.15 5.79 -15.64
CA SER A 11 12.15 5.13 -16.48
C SER A 11 12.83 3.94 -15.82
N GLU A 12 12.74 3.84 -14.49
CA GLU A 12 13.38 2.77 -13.70
C GLU A 12 12.40 1.75 -13.16
N ILE A 13 11.10 1.92 -13.44
CA ILE A 13 10.03 1.14 -12.81
C ILE A 13 9.27 0.34 -13.87
N ASP A 14 9.15 -0.97 -13.62
CA ASP A 14 8.41 -1.87 -14.49
C ASP A 14 6.90 -1.56 -14.42
N GLU A 15 6.28 -1.30 -15.58
CA GLU A 15 4.85 -1.00 -15.66
C GLU A 15 3.96 -2.11 -15.15
N ILE A 16 4.37 -3.36 -15.28
CA ILE A 16 3.61 -4.52 -14.79
C ILE A 16 3.49 -4.46 -13.28
N TYR A 17 4.58 -4.13 -12.60
CA TYR A 17 4.56 -3.96 -11.14
C TYR A 17 3.71 -2.77 -10.73
N GLU A 18 3.82 -1.66 -11.44
CA GLU A 18 3.01 -0.48 -11.16
C GLU A 18 1.52 -0.79 -11.27
N ASP A 19 1.10 -1.46 -12.34
CA ASP A 19 -0.30 -1.84 -12.54
C ASP A 19 -0.83 -2.71 -11.41
N PHE A 20 -0.02 -3.66 -10.96
CA PHE A 20 -0.39 -4.54 -9.86
C PHE A 20 -0.52 -3.77 -8.53
N VAL A 21 0.41 -2.85 -8.29
CA VAL A 21 0.37 -1.98 -7.10
C VAL A 21 -0.85 -1.05 -7.13
N ILE A 22 -1.21 -0.53 -8.31
CA ILE A 22 -2.43 0.28 -8.48
C ILE A 22 -3.66 -0.55 -8.11
N GLU A 23 -3.73 -1.80 -8.53
CA GLU A 23 -4.84 -2.69 -8.14
C GLU A 23 -4.91 -2.88 -6.63
N ILE A 24 -3.77 -3.12 -5.99
CA ILE A 24 -3.70 -3.27 -4.53
C ILE A 24 -4.18 -1.99 -3.85
N ALA A 25 -3.62 -0.85 -4.23
CA ALA A 25 -3.95 0.44 -3.63
C ALA A 25 -5.42 0.81 -3.82
N THR A 26 -5.99 0.52 -5.00
CA THR A 26 -7.39 0.77 -5.29
C THR A 26 -8.30 -0.05 -4.35
N LYS A 27 -7.94 -1.30 -4.13
CA LYS A 27 -8.69 -2.19 -3.23
C LYS A 27 -8.56 -1.77 -1.76
N VAL A 28 -7.39 -1.28 -1.36
CA VAL A 28 -7.19 -0.69 -0.02
C VAL A 28 -8.07 0.55 0.13
N ALA A 29 -8.07 1.43 -0.88
CA ALA A 29 -8.85 2.67 -0.86
C ALA A 29 -10.35 2.45 -0.70
N LYS A 30 -10.86 1.31 -1.16
CA LYS A 30 -12.29 0.95 -0.99
C LYS A 30 -12.64 0.52 0.42
N GLN A 31 -11.64 0.13 1.23
CA GLN A 31 -11.86 -0.46 2.55
C GLN A 31 -11.50 0.46 3.70
N VAL A 32 -10.80 1.55 3.46
CA VAL A 32 -10.38 2.49 4.50
C VAL A 32 -10.96 3.87 4.27
N LYS A 33 -11.20 4.60 5.34
CA LYS A 33 -11.62 6.01 5.29
C LYS A 33 -10.35 6.86 5.31
N GLY A 34 -10.10 7.57 4.22
CA GLY A 34 -8.90 8.40 4.13
C GLY A 34 -8.36 8.44 2.72
N LYS A 35 -7.17 9.00 2.57
CA LYS A 35 -6.48 9.05 1.30
C LYS A 35 -5.48 7.91 1.21
N VAL A 36 -5.46 7.24 0.06
CA VAL A 36 -4.52 6.16 -0.21
C VAL A 36 -3.63 6.56 -1.37
N TYR A 37 -2.34 6.40 -1.17
CA TYR A 37 -1.31 6.69 -2.16
C TYR A 37 -0.49 5.44 -2.42
N TYR A 38 0.21 5.41 -3.53
CA TYR A 38 1.24 4.41 -3.78
C TYR A 38 2.50 5.10 -4.29
N SER A 39 3.65 4.50 -3.99
CA SER A 39 4.93 5.02 -4.43
C SER A 39 5.98 3.93 -4.47
N TYR A 40 7.11 4.24 -5.07
CA TYR A 40 8.27 3.37 -5.14
C TYR A 40 9.43 4.00 -4.37
N ALA A 41 9.95 3.29 -3.40
CA ALA A 41 11.10 3.72 -2.61
C ALA A 41 12.37 3.23 -3.29
N THR A 42 13.12 4.14 -3.93
CA THR A 42 14.32 3.79 -4.69
C THR A 42 15.44 3.22 -3.84
N LEU A 43 15.64 3.75 -2.65
CA LEU A 43 16.68 3.28 -1.73
C LEU A 43 16.41 1.87 -1.22
N GLU A 44 15.17 1.58 -0.87
CA GLU A 44 14.74 0.29 -0.38
C GLU A 44 14.41 -0.68 -1.50
N ASN A 45 14.30 -0.19 -2.72
CA ASN A 45 13.92 -0.96 -3.90
C ASN A 45 12.59 -1.70 -3.69
N MET A 46 11.61 -1.01 -3.14
CA MET A 46 10.29 -1.55 -2.81
C MET A 46 9.17 -0.59 -3.14
N TRP A 47 8.04 -1.15 -3.57
CA TRP A 47 6.79 -0.43 -3.63
C TRP A 47 6.16 -0.33 -2.23
N TYR A 48 5.40 0.72 -1.99
CA TYR A 48 4.66 0.85 -0.74
C TYR A 48 3.34 1.57 -0.92
N ILE A 49 2.42 1.27 -0.01
CA ILE A 49 1.11 1.89 0.07
C ILE A 49 1.11 2.85 1.26
N ILE A 50 0.57 4.04 1.07
CA ILE A 50 0.44 5.04 2.12
C ILE A 50 -1.04 5.23 2.42
N VAL A 51 -1.43 5.04 3.67
CA VAL A 51 -2.79 5.35 4.14
C VAL A 51 -2.70 6.57 5.04
N LYS A 52 -3.35 7.65 4.64
CA LYS A 52 -3.36 8.91 5.38
C LYS A 52 -4.75 9.19 5.91
N THR A 53 -4.88 9.20 7.22
CA THR A 53 -6.14 9.51 7.89
C THR A 53 -5.96 10.66 8.87
N ARG A 54 -7.09 11.23 9.26
CA ARG A 54 -7.10 12.33 10.22
C ARG A 54 -6.60 11.89 11.60
N GLU A 55 -6.98 10.68 12.01
CA GLU A 55 -6.68 10.16 13.36
C GLU A 55 -5.23 9.66 13.49
N LEU A 56 -4.72 8.97 12.48
CA LEU A 56 -3.43 8.29 12.54
C LEU A 56 -2.32 9.01 11.77
N GLY A 57 -2.68 10.03 10.97
CA GLY A 57 -1.72 10.64 10.07
C GLY A 57 -1.33 9.68 8.95
N GLU A 58 -0.09 9.71 8.54
CA GLU A 58 0.42 8.92 7.42
C GLU A 58 1.04 7.61 7.92
N LYS A 59 0.57 6.49 7.39
CA LYS A 59 1.11 5.15 7.67
C LYS A 59 1.55 4.50 6.37
N ARG A 60 2.76 3.95 6.35
CA ARG A 60 3.37 3.33 5.17
C ARG A 60 3.40 1.83 5.33
N PHE A 61 3.00 1.12 4.28
CA PHE A 61 2.99 -0.34 4.24
C PHE A 61 3.84 -0.79 3.06
N PHE A 62 5.03 -1.27 3.33
CA PHE A 62 5.95 -1.72 2.29
C PHE A 62 5.53 -3.08 1.76
N LEU A 63 5.56 -3.22 0.43
CA LEU A 63 5.22 -4.47 -0.25
C LEU A 63 6.51 -5.26 -0.50
N ASP A 64 7.11 -5.73 0.57
CA ASP A 64 8.44 -6.35 0.56
C ASP A 64 8.47 -7.73 -0.11
N THR A 65 7.33 -8.41 -0.19
CA THR A 65 7.21 -9.73 -0.85
C THR A 65 6.52 -9.66 -2.21
N LEU A 66 6.41 -8.47 -2.80
CA LEU A 66 5.63 -8.26 -4.02
C LEU A 66 6.07 -9.16 -5.18
N ASP A 67 7.38 -9.28 -5.42
CA ASP A 67 7.92 -10.12 -6.49
C ASP A 67 7.52 -11.58 -6.31
N TYR A 68 7.71 -12.09 -5.10
CA TYR A 68 7.33 -13.46 -4.74
C TYR A 68 5.83 -13.68 -4.90
N ASP A 69 5.03 -12.74 -4.42
CA ASP A 69 3.57 -12.83 -4.47
C ASP A 69 3.07 -12.86 -5.92
N MET A 70 3.62 -12.02 -6.79
CA MET A 70 3.25 -12.00 -8.21
C MET A 70 3.62 -13.32 -8.90
N LEU A 71 4.82 -13.85 -8.64
CA LEU A 71 5.29 -15.11 -9.21
C LEU A 71 4.48 -16.31 -8.69
N SER A 72 4.01 -16.22 -7.45
CA SER A 72 3.22 -17.30 -6.82
C SER A 72 1.72 -17.22 -7.16
N GLY A 73 1.30 -16.21 -7.91
CA GLY A 73 -0.09 -16.05 -8.29
C GLY A 73 -0.98 -15.50 -7.17
N VAL A 74 -0.42 -14.86 -6.18
CA VAL A 74 -1.19 -14.20 -5.12
C VAL A 74 -1.95 -13.01 -5.72
N SER A 75 -3.25 -12.91 -5.42
CA SER A 75 -4.08 -11.85 -6.00
C SER A 75 -3.85 -10.50 -5.33
N SER A 76 -4.10 -9.43 -6.09
CA SER A 76 -4.07 -8.08 -5.55
C SER A 76 -5.05 -7.89 -4.38
N LYS A 77 -6.19 -8.58 -4.43
CA LYS A 77 -7.18 -8.56 -3.35
C LYS A 77 -6.61 -9.11 -2.04
N GLU A 78 -5.91 -10.23 -2.12
CA GLU A 78 -5.31 -10.86 -0.93
C GLU A 78 -4.26 -9.95 -0.29
N ILE A 79 -3.42 -9.32 -1.10
CA ILE A 79 -2.42 -8.38 -0.60
C ILE A 79 -3.09 -7.15 0.01
N ALA A 80 -4.10 -6.60 -0.66
CA ALA A 80 -4.86 -5.45 -0.16
C ALA A 80 -5.54 -5.78 1.18
N ASP A 81 -6.13 -6.96 1.30
CA ASP A 81 -6.78 -7.40 2.53
C ASP A 81 -5.77 -7.48 3.70
N ASN A 82 -4.55 -7.93 3.42
CA ASN A 82 -3.47 -7.97 4.41
C ASN A 82 -3.06 -6.56 4.85
N VAL A 83 -2.92 -5.62 3.93
CA VAL A 83 -2.62 -4.22 4.25
C VAL A 83 -3.71 -3.63 5.15
N VAL A 84 -4.97 -3.84 4.80
CA VAL A 84 -6.11 -3.35 5.60
C VAL A 84 -6.13 -3.99 6.98
N LYS A 85 -5.81 -5.28 7.07
CA LYS A 85 -5.73 -6.00 8.35
C LYS A 85 -4.66 -5.38 9.26
N PHE A 86 -3.48 -5.10 8.74
CA PHE A 86 -2.42 -4.43 9.52
C PHE A 86 -2.84 -3.02 9.94
N TYR A 87 -3.46 -2.28 9.03
CA TYR A 87 -3.95 -0.94 9.32
C TYR A 87 -4.98 -0.96 10.47
N ARG A 88 -5.92 -1.89 10.45
CA ARG A 88 -6.93 -2.06 11.50
C ARG A 88 -6.31 -2.42 12.85
N LYS A 89 -5.24 -3.23 12.85
CA LYS A 89 -4.51 -3.54 14.07
C LYS A 89 -3.88 -2.31 14.71
N ILE A 90 -3.36 -1.39 13.91
CA ILE A 90 -2.81 -0.12 14.40
C ILE A 90 -3.91 0.69 15.08
N ILE A 91 -5.09 0.78 14.48
CA ILE A 91 -6.24 1.47 15.06
C ILE A 91 -6.62 0.83 16.39
N GLU A 92 -6.78 -0.48 16.44
CA GLU A 92 -7.16 -1.20 17.66
C GLU A 92 -6.18 -0.97 18.79
N ARG A 93 -4.89 -1.06 18.52
CA ARG A 93 -3.85 -0.82 19.52
C ARG A 93 -3.93 0.60 20.11
N ARG A 94 -4.25 1.59 19.28
CA ARG A 94 -4.36 2.96 19.74
C ARG A 94 -5.51 3.14 20.72
N PHE A 95 -6.62 2.43 20.53
CA PHE A 95 -7.75 2.48 21.44
C PHE A 95 -7.54 1.67 22.73
N PHE A 96 -6.77 0.60 22.66
CA PHE A 96 -6.51 -0.26 23.82
C PHE A 96 -5.45 0.28 24.76
N ILE A 97 -4.57 1.14 24.30
CA ILE A 97 -3.49 1.71 25.13
C ILE A 97 -3.99 2.87 25.98
N ILE A 98 -5.15 3.38 25.70
CA ILE A 98 -5.78 4.44 26.46
C ILE A 98 -6.56 3.87 27.61
#